data_5b1fa4ec2a602cae5633abb269f865e4
#
_entry.id   5b1fa4ec2a602cae5633abb269f865e4
#
_cell.length_a   1.000
_cell.length_b   1.000
_cell.length_c   1.000
_cell.angle_alpha   90.00
_cell.angle_beta   90.00
_cell.angle_gamma   90.00
#
_symmetry.space_group_name_H-M   'P 1'
#
loop_
_entity.id
_entity.type
_entity.pdbx_description
1 polymer ?
#
loop_
_entity_poly.entity_id
_entity_poly.type
_entity_poly.pdbx_seq_one_letter_code
_entity_poly.pdbx_strand_id
1 'polypeptide(L)'
;MTEIFMPKAGMDMKEGRLIRWLKEIGDHVEKDEPIMEIETDKITMEAEAPATGILLAKLIEDGTTVPVLQTIGYIGQPGEKIPDAPVAAADTPAAAPVETAAETAAPASKLPVLNGSVAATPYAKKLAAEKGVELTAVTASGPAGEVRASDVLAAAQSGAVNATALAKKYAEVNGVDLSAVSGTGHDGKIRKNDVLNAAAPAQREITRIPLTPIRKAIARNMFNSLHSMAQTSDSVEIDVTELMALRQRLLAHKDELGTKITINDLLSYAAVKMLKTHPLANASFSDTEILCYPDVNLSMAVATDYGLTSPVVHGADRMSLVELSLAMRDLVVRARDRKLTADDQQGGTFTLTNMGIFPVDNFNPILPTPQSCIIGFGRCVEKPAVYQGQICIRTMMVLSVTYDHRVFDGGEVGSIMKTMKEYLETPELFLVQ
;
A
#
# COMPACT_ATOMS: atom_id res chain seq x y z
N MET A 1 12.85 42.39 5.83
CA MET A 1 12.83 40.99 5.35
C MET A 1 11.58 40.27 5.86
N THR A 2 10.84 39.57 5.00
CA THR A 2 9.61 38.83 5.31
C THR A 2 9.82 37.36 4.95
N GLU A 3 9.43 36.46 5.84
CA GLU A 3 9.51 35.00 5.61
C GLU A 3 8.34 34.55 4.75
N ILE A 4 8.62 33.63 3.84
CA ILE A 4 7.62 32.89 3.07
C ILE A 4 7.44 31.55 3.75
N PHE A 5 6.21 31.22 4.17
CA PHE A 5 5.87 29.97 4.82
C PHE A 5 5.11 29.06 3.86
N MET A 6 5.23 27.74 4.08
CA MET A 6 4.33 26.79 3.44
C MET A 6 2.89 27.07 3.93
N PRO A 7 1.96 27.49 3.06
CA PRO A 7 0.62 27.88 3.48
C PRO A 7 -0.20 26.67 3.91
N LYS A 8 -1.14 26.90 4.83
CA LYS A 8 -2.09 25.89 5.29
C LYS A 8 -3.40 26.05 4.52
N ALA A 9 -3.65 25.19 3.55
CA ALA A 9 -4.83 25.22 2.68
C ALA A 9 -6.07 24.48 3.23
N GLY A 10 -6.00 23.92 4.47
CA GLY A 10 -7.12 23.24 5.13
C GLY A 10 -6.84 22.95 6.60
N MET A 11 -7.91 22.70 7.41
CA MET A 11 -7.74 22.47 8.86
C MET A 11 -6.88 21.25 9.19
N ASP A 12 -6.93 20.20 8.38
CA ASP A 12 -6.23 18.94 8.61
C ASP A 12 -4.89 18.81 7.88
N MET A 13 -4.48 19.82 7.12
CA MET A 13 -3.23 19.80 6.36
C MET A 13 -2.02 19.84 7.30
N LYS A 14 -1.14 18.84 7.21
CA LYS A 14 0.09 18.72 8.00
C LYS A 14 1.34 19.05 7.19
N GLU A 15 1.33 18.80 5.89
CA GLU A 15 2.45 19.02 4.96
C GLU A 15 1.93 19.43 3.58
N GLY A 16 2.74 20.12 2.79
CA GLY A 16 2.48 20.49 1.41
C GLY A 16 3.70 20.20 0.54
N ARG A 17 3.48 19.91 -0.73
CA ARG A 17 4.52 19.70 -1.71
C ARG A 17 4.65 20.92 -2.60
N LEU A 18 5.84 21.49 -2.68
CA LEU A 18 6.17 22.50 -3.66
C LEU A 18 6.31 21.84 -5.04
N ILE A 19 5.46 22.19 -6.00
CA ILE A 19 5.58 21.69 -7.38
C ILE A 19 6.71 22.43 -8.08
N ARG A 20 6.64 23.77 -8.07
CA ARG A 20 7.64 24.64 -8.68
C ARG A 20 7.55 26.06 -8.14
N TRP A 21 8.66 26.77 -8.22
CA TRP A 21 8.70 28.22 -8.06
C TRP A 21 8.32 28.91 -9.38
N LEU A 22 7.47 29.93 -9.30
CA LEU A 22 7.05 30.76 -10.45
C LEU A 22 7.94 31.97 -10.66
N LYS A 23 8.79 32.30 -9.66
CA LYS A 23 9.73 33.44 -9.68
C LYS A 23 11.14 32.96 -9.37
N GLU A 24 12.16 33.65 -9.91
CA GLU A 24 13.56 33.35 -9.66
C GLU A 24 14.14 34.24 -8.53
N ILE A 25 15.27 33.79 -7.94
CA ILE A 25 16.00 34.62 -6.95
C ILE A 25 16.47 35.90 -7.62
N GLY A 26 16.10 37.03 -7.05
CA GLY A 26 16.38 38.38 -7.61
C GLY A 26 15.17 39.03 -8.29
N ASP A 27 14.10 38.28 -8.54
CA ASP A 27 12.89 38.84 -9.14
C ASP A 27 12.14 39.75 -8.13
N HIS A 28 11.58 40.83 -8.65
CA HIS A 28 10.65 41.65 -7.89
C HIS A 28 9.27 41.01 -7.85
N VAL A 29 8.69 40.95 -6.66
CA VAL A 29 7.35 40.40 -6.41
C VAL A 29 6.48 41.41 -5.70
N GLU A 30 5.22 41.52 -6.07
CA GLU A 30 4.24 42.33 -5.40
C GLU A 30 3.48 41.49 -4.36
N LYS A 31 2.95 42.16 -3.34
CA LYS A 31 2.09 41.47 -2.36
C LYS A 31 0.88 40.85 -3.07
N ASP A 32 0.51 39.64 -2.67
CA ASP A 32 -0.60 38.84 -3.22
C ASP A 32 -0.34 38.38 -4.69
N GLU A 33 0.89 38.52 -5.21
CA GLU A 33 1.31 37.96 -6.50
C GLU A 33 1.66 36.47 -6.36
N PRO A 34 1.23 35.55 -7.30
CA PRO A 34 1.60 34.15 -7.28
C PRO A 34 3.13 33.98 -7.43
N ILE A 35 3.77 33.30 -6.48
CA ILE A 35 5.22 33.07 -6.46
C ILE A 35 5.61 31.61 -6.54
N MET A 36 4.71 30.70 -6.23
CA MET A 36 4.94 29.27 -6.28
C MET A 36 3.66 28.48 -6.46
N GLU A 37 3.78 27.28 -7.01
CA GLU A 37 2.70 26.30 -7.17
C GLU A 37 2.90 25.16 -6.17
N ILE A 38 1.88 24.90 -5.35
CA ILE A 38 1.91 23.89 -4.31
C ILE A 38 0.82 22.86 -4.53
N GLU A 39 1.13 21.61 -4.21
CA GLU A 39 0.21 20.48 -4.20
C GLU A 39 -0.11 20.10 -2.77
N THR A 40 -1.37 20.04 -2.46
CA THR A 40 -1.89 19.49 -1.20
C THR A 40 -2.46 18.11 -1.44
N ASP A 41 -2.92 17.45 -0.40
CA ASP A 41 -3.58 16.14 -0.52
C ASP A 41 -4.86 16.15 -1.38
N LYS A 42 -5.43 17.34 -1.64
CA LYS A 42 -6.72 17.51 -2.33
C LYS A 42 -6.68 18.34 -3.59
N ILE A 43 -5.86 19.37 -3.63
CA ILE A 43 -5.83 20.34 -4.74
C ILE A 43 -4.40 20.84 -4.99
N THR A 44 -4.14 21.25 -6.23
CA THR A 44 -3.01 22.10 -6.59
C THR A 44 -3.48 23.56 -6.57
N MET A 45 -2.70 24.44 -5.93
CA MET A 45 -3.00 25.86 -5.84
C MET A 45 -1.73 26.71 -5.97
N GLU A 46 -1.90 27.94 -6.42
CA GLU A 46 -0.85 28.94 -6.40
C GLU A 46 -0.79 29.62 -5.02
N ALA A 47 0.41 29.79 -4.50
CA ALA A 47 0.63 30.51 -3.24
C ALA A 47 1.21 31.89 -3.53
N GLU A 48 0.65 32.88 -2.85
CA GLU A 48 0.90 34.31 -3.07
C GLU A 48 2.01 34.84 -2.17
N ALA A 49 2.66 35.90 -2.61
CA ALA A 49 3.69 36.61 -1.85
C ALA A 49 3.09 37.30 -0.63
N PRO A 50 3.63 37.14 0.59
CA PRO A 50 3.14 37.79 1.79
C PRO A 50 3.48 39.28 1.85
N ALA A 51 4.43 39.76 1.04
CA ALA A 51 4.86 41.19 1.01
C ALA A 51 5.50 41.53 -0.33
N THR A 52 5.50 42.81 -0.67
CA THR A 52 6.23 43.38 -1.83
C THR A 52 7.73 43.47 -1.53
N GLY A 53 8.57 43.02 -2.46
CA GLY A 53 10.03 43.03 -2.33
C GLY A 53 10.73 42.20 -3.40
N ILE A 54 11.99 41.86 -3.15
CA ILE A 54 12.77 40.96 -4.02
C ILE A 54 12.85 39.59 -3.38
N LEU A 55 12.69 38.54 -4.15
CA LEU A 55 12.90 37.16 -3.69
C LEU A 55 14.39 36.93 -3.43
N LEU A 56 14.78 36.87 -2.15
CA LEU A 56 16.19 36.84 -1.73
C LEU A 56 16.74 35.42 -1.68
N ALA A 57 15.93 34.42 -1.27
CA ALA A 57 16.36 33.03 -1.17
C ALA A 57 15.18 32.07 -1.31
N LYS A 58 15.45 30.94 -1.96
CA LYS A 58 14.62 29.71 -1.97
C LYS A 58 15.32 28.70 -1.07
N LEU A 59 14.68 28.25 0.01
CA LEU A 59 15.26 27.30 0.97
C LEU A 59 14.97 25.84 0.61
N ILE A 60 14.04 25.62 -0.31
CA ILE A 60 13.63 24.28 -0.76
C ILE A 60 13.61 24.25 -2.29
N GLU A 61 13.92 23.08 -2.84
CA GLU A 61 13.90 22.83 -4.28
C GLU A 61 12.51 22.39 -4.76
N ASP A 62 12.27 22.52 -6.07
CA ASP A 62 11.05 22.04 -6.73
C ASP A 62 10.85 20.55 -6.48
N GLY A 63 9.60 20.15 -6.19
CA GLY A 63 9.22 18.78 -5.88
C GLY A 63 9.39 18.36 -4.41
N THR A 64 9.85 19.25 -3.53
CA THR A 64 10.08 18.94 -2.10
C THR A 64 8.79 19.04 -1.29
N THR A 65 8.58 18.09 -0.37
CA THR A 65 7.46 18.10 0.60
C THR A 65 7.94 18.62 1.94
N VAL A 66 7.25 19.62 2.49
CA VAL A 66 7.60 20.26 3.77
C VAL A 66 6.37 20.43 4.66
N PRO A 67 6.53 20.45 6.00
CA PRO A 67 5.44 20.73 6.93
C PRO A 67 4.83 22.11 6.70
N VAL A 68 3.53 22.27 6.99
CA VAL A 68 2.87 23.58 6.98
C VAL A 68 3.52 24.53 8.00
N LEU A 69 3.52 25.83 7.67
CA LEU A 69 4.15 26.89 8.47
C LEU A 69 5.68 26.81 8.56
N GLN A 70 6.34 25.91 7.85
CA GLN A 70 7.80 25.93 7.72
C GLN A 70 8.21 27.05 6.77
N THR A 71 9.28 27.79 7.14
CA THR A 71 9.88 28.82 6.29
C THR A 71 10.52 28.18 5.06
N ILE A 72 10.13 28.61 3.86
CA ILE A 72 10.54 28.03 2.58
C ILE A 72 11.31 29.04 1.71
N GLY A 73 11.30 30.34 2.07
CA GLY A 73 12.00 31.39 1.34
C GLY A 73 11.95 32.74 2.06
N TYR A 74 12.60 33.73 1.47
CA TYR A 74 12.67 35.10 2.01
C TYR A 74 12.43 36.13 0.93
N ILE A 75 11.62 37.18 1.26
CA ILE A 75 11.43 38.39 0.47
C ILE A 75 11.97 39.56 1.26
N GLY A 76 12.71 40.47 0.63
CA GLY A 76 13.26 41.65 1.29
C GLY A 76 13.86 42.69 0.32
N GLN A 77 14.74 43.54 0.83
CA GLN A 77 15.46 44.53 0.02
C GLN A 77 16.82 44.00 -0.44
N PRO A 78 17.39 44.47 -1.57
CA PRO A 78 18.70 44.03 -2.07
C PRO A 78 19.80 44.25 -1.01
N GLY A 79 20.55 43.20 -0.68
CA GLY A 79 21.66 43.23 0.27
C GLY A 79 21.31 43.04 1.74
N GLU A 80 20.07 42.68 2.06
CA GLU A 80 19.65 42.29 3.41
C GLU A 80 20.21 40.92 3.78
N LYS A 81 20.82 40.80 4.98
CA LYS A 81 21.42 39.51 5.41
C LYS A 81 20.36 38.50 5.71
N ILE A 82 20.44 37.36 5.03
CA ILE A 82 19.59 36.18 5.28
C ILE A 82 20.09 35.50 6.57
N PRO A 83 19.23 35.21 7.57
CA PRO A 83 19.60 34.38 8.71
C PRO A 83 19.95 32.98 8.25
N ASP A 84 21.03 32.39 8.83
CA ASP A 84 21.35 30.98 8.64
C ASP A 84 20.19 30.12 9.17
N ALA A 85 19.40 29.58 8.27
CA ALA A 85 18.31 28.70 8.63
C ALA A 85 18.87 27.29 8.95
N PRO A 86 18.34 26.59 9.99
CA PRO A 86 18.69 25.20 10.23
C PRO A 86 18.12 24.33 9.11
N VAL A 87 19.00 23.80 8.29
CA VAL A 87 18.69 22.81 7.26
C VAL A 87 18.25 21.54 7.97
N ALA A 88 16.98 21.17 7.85
CA ALA A 88 16.53 19.85 8.26
C ALA A 88 17.18 18.81 7.34
N ALA A 89 18.06 17.99 7.92
CA ALA A 89 18.84 17.00 7.22
C ALA A 89 17.95 15.94 6.56
N ALA A 90 18.08 15.84 5.24
CA ALA A 90 17.69 14.64 4.52
C ALA A 90 18.87 13.65 4.62
N ASP A 91 18.61 12.47 5.16
CA ASP A 91 19.55 11.36 5.23
C ASP A 91 19.96 10.89 3.83
N THR A 92 21.26 11.07 3.52
CA THR A 92 21.91 10.29 2.47
C THR A 92 23.34 9.98 2.95
N PRO A 93 23.77 8.73 3.00
CA PRO A 93 25.10 8.38 3.45
C PRO A 93 26.12 8.59 2.33
N ALA A 94 27.03 9.52 2.54
CA ALA A 94 28.23 9.64 1.71
C ALA A 94 29.43 9.03 2.43
N ALA A 95 30.17 8.26 1.66
CA ALA A 95 31.39 7.55 2.04
C ALA A 95 32.50 8.47 2.52
N ALA A 96 33.21 8.00 3.53
CA ALA A 96 34.43 8.60 4.04
C ALA A 96 35.62 8.34 3.10
N PRO A 97 36.59 9.23 3.04
CA PRO A 97 37.96 8.86 2.71
C PRO A 97 38.82 8.70 3.97
N VAL A 98 39.57 7.63 3.93
CA VAL A 98 40.64 7.28 4.83
C VAL A 98 41.78 8.26 4.66
N GLU A 99 42.36 8.75 5.78
CA GLU A 99 43.72 9.19 5.78
C GLU A 99 44.44 8.77 7.07
N THR A 100 45.54 8.15 6.85
CA THR A 100 46.50 7.51 7.71
C THR A 100 47.30 8.49 8.54
N ALA A 101 47.53 8.18 9.82
CA ALA A 101 48.75 8.56 10.47
C ALA A 101 49.24 7.42 11.37
N ALA A 102 50.32 6.86 10.97
CA ALA A 102 51.11 5.87 11.71
C ALA A 102 51.92 6.57 12.79
N GLU A 103 51.92 6.04 13.99
CA GLU A 103 53.04 6.27 14.90
C GLU A 103 53.45 4.95 15.58
N THR A 104 54.68 4.69 15.37
CA THR A 104 55.48 3.51 15.74
C THR A 104 55.62 3.37 17.24
N ALA A 105 55.29 2.20 17.76
CA ALA A 105 55.86 1.73 19.04
C ALA A 105 56.60 0.41 18.81
N ALA A 106 57.86 0.40 19.21
CA ALA A 106 58.86 -0.63 19.01
C ALA A 106 58.52 -1.97 19.70
N PRO A 107 59.15 -3.08 19.25
CA PRO A 107 58.76 -4.42 19.66
C PRO A 107 59.32 -4.79 21.04
N ALA A 108 58.41 -5.27 21.90
CA ALA A 108 58.82 -5.92 23.15
C ALA A 108 59.41 -7.27 22.85
N SER A 109 60.66 -7.39 23.27
CA SER A 109 61.54 -8.55 23.20
C SER A 109 60.89 -9.82 23.79
N LYS A 110 60.79 -10.87 22.99
CA LYS A 110 60.56 -12.23 23.50
C LYS A 110 61.83 -12.77 24.15
N LEU A 111 61.80 -12.99 25.42
CA LEU A 111 62.85 -13.72 26.15
C LEU A 111 62.50 -15.21 26.23
N PRO A 112 63.52 -16.11 26.32
CA PRO A 112 63.39 -17.53 26.04
C PRO A 112 62.69 -18.30 27.16
N VAL A 113 61.83 -19.23 26.76
CA VAL A 113 61.24 -20.25 27.64
C VAL A 113 62.32 -21.27 27.99
N LEU A 114 62.78 -21.30 29.23
CA LEU A 114 63.54 -22.37 29.80
C LEU A 114 62.66 -23.31 30.62
N ASN A 115 62.52 -24.53 30.12
CA ASN A 115 61.87 -25.66 30.79
C ASN A 115 60.42 -25.48 31.22
N GLY A 116 59.48 -25.48 30.30
CA GLY A 116 58.06 -25.94 30.50
C GLY A 116 57.24 -25.32 31.64
N SER A 117 57.73 -24.41 32.43
CA SER A 117 57.01 -23.73 33.52
C SER A 117 57.12 -22.21 33.40
N VAL A 118 55.97 -21.55 33.35
CA VAL A 118 55.87 -20.09 33.36
C VAL A 118 56.45 -19.59 34.71
N ALA A 119 57.43 -18.66 34.65
CA ALA A 119 57.97 -18.01 35.86
C ALA A 119 56.86 -17.17 36.49
N ALA A 120 56.36 -17.54 37.64
CA ALA A 120 55.32 -16.85 38.36
C ALA A 120 55.59 -16.86 39.87
N THR A 121 55.26 -15.78 40.54
CA THR A 121 55.38 -15.72 41.98
C THR A 121 54.50 -16.77 42.68
N PRO A 122 54.93 -17.31 43.87
CA PRO A 122 54.15 -18.33 44.56
C PRO A 122 52.69 -17.91 44.82
N TYR A 123 52.44 -16.62 45.07
CA TYR A 123 51.10 -16.06 45.27
C TYR A 123 50.35 -15.96 43.96
N ALA A 124 50.97 -15.60 42.84
CA ALA A 124 50.34 -15.60 41.52
C ALA A 124 49.94 -17.01 41.12
N LYS A 125 50.72 -18.05 41.36
CA LYS A 125 50.37 -19.46 41.12
C LYS A 125 49.13 -19.88 41.89
N LYS A 126 49.08 -19.54 43.20
CA LYS A 126 47.91 -19.83 44.04
C LYS A 126 46.64 -19.11 43.55
N LEU A 127 46.78 -17.83 43.22
CA LEU A 127 45.66 -17.01 42.75
C LEU A 127 45.15 -17.45 41.35
N ALA A 128 46.05 -17.86 40.46
CA ALA A 128 45.69 -18.41 39.13
C ALA A 128 44.91 -19.71 39.27
N ALA A 129 45.30 -20.60 40.17
CA ALA A 129 44.57 -21.83 40.47
C ALA A 129 43.17 -21.53 41.07
N GLU A 130 43.11 -20.56 41.99
CA GLU A 130 41.87 -20.13 42.63
C GLU A 130 40.86 -19.46 41.64
N LYS A 131 41.39 -18.72 40.67
CA LYS A 131 40.59 -17.98 39.67
C LYS A 131 40.40 -18.71 38.35
N GLY A 132 41.01 -19.90 38.17
CA GLY A 132 40.93 -20.68 36.95
C GLY A 132 41.61 -20.02 35.74
N VAL A 133 42.68 -19.23 35.99
CA VAL A 133 43.44 -18.52 34.94
C VAL A 133 44.67 -19.32 34.55
N GLU A 134 44.81 -19.65 33.28
CA GLU A 134 46.05 -20.29 32.80
C GLU A 134 47.22 -19.28 32.76
N LEU A 135 48.29 -19.56 33.51
CA LEU A 135 49.47 -18.69 33.63
C LEU A 135 50.20 -18.48 32.30
N THR A 136 50.05 -19.41 31.35
CA THR A 136 50.60 -19.31 29.99
C THR A 136 49.95 -18.22 29.13
N ALA A 137 48.72 -17.85 29.47
CA ALA A 137 47.96 -16.80 28.77
C ALA A 137 48.10 -15.41 29.41
N VAL A 138 48.82 -15.32 30.53
CA VAL A 138 48.99 -14.07 31.28
C VAL A 138 50.31 -13.36 30.89
N THR A 139 50.20 -12.07 30.51
CA THR A 139 51.38 -11.24 30.23
C THR A 139 52.08 -10.89 31.56
N ALA A 140 53.35 -11.29 31.69
CA ALA A 140 54.15 -11.06 32.91
C ALA A 140 54.56 -9.59 32.98
N SER A 141 54.37 -8.94 34.14
CA SER A 141 54.81 -7.57 34.45
C SER A 141 56.00 -7.48 35.46
N GLY A 142 56.46 -8.63 35.90
CA GLY A 142 57.57 -8.66 36.86
C GLY A 142 58.94 -8.28 36.26
N PRO A 143 59.87 -7.64 37.01
CA PRO A 143 61.16 -7.16 36.50
C PRO A 143 62.08 -8.26 36.02
N ALA A 144 61.91 -9.54 36.44
CA ALA A 144 62.62 -10.71 35.94
C ALA A 144 61.76 -11.52 34.94
N GLY A 145 60.66 -10.97 34.38
CA GLY A 145 59.78 -11.66 33.48
C GLY A 145 58.81 -12.63 34.15
N GLU A 146 58.63 -12.55 35.45
CA GLU A 146 57.72 -13.39 36.22
C GLU A 146 56.31 -12.81 36.26
N VAL A 147 55.31 -13.69 36.21
CA VAL A 147 53.87 -13.33 36.38
C VAL A 147 53.61 -13.01 37.84
N ARG A 148 53.06 -11.82 38.10
CA ARG A 148 52.62 -11.33 39.41
C ARG A 148 51.17 -11.56 39.66
N ALA A 149 50.74 -11.44 40.91
CA ALA A 149 49.35 -11.54 41.29
C ALA A 149 48.45 -10.48 40.61
N SER A 150 49.02 -9.28 40.37
CA SER A 150 48.35 -8.21 39.62
C SER A 150 48.00 -8.64 38.17
N ASP A 151 48.89 -9.39 37.54
CA ASP A 151 48.74 -9.82 36.16
C ASP A 151 47.66 -10.91 36.06
N VAL A 152 47.61 -11.81 37.03
CA VAL A 152 46.55 -12.82 37.15
C VAL A 152 45.20 -12.17 37.40
N LEU A 153 45.14 -11.13 38.26
CA LEU A 153 43.89 -10.39 38.48
C LEU A 153 43.44 -9.64 37.24
N ALA A 154 44.36 -9.00 36.52
CA ALA A 154 44.07 -8.33 35.26
C ALA A 154 43.54 -9.31 34.18
N ALA A 155 44.20 -10.49 34.06
CA ALA A 155 43.77 -11.54 33.14
C ALA A 155 42.41 -12.13 33.52
N ALA A 156 42.13 -12.34 34.82
CA ALA A 156 40.83 -12.78 35.30
C ALA A 156 39.71 -11.76 35.05
N GLN A 157 40.04 -10.47 35.00
CA GLN A 157 39.10 -9.39 34.71
C GLN A 157 38.90 -9.20 33.20
N SER A 158 39.88 -9.46 32.35
CA SER A 158 39.79 -9.33 30.90
C SER A 158 38.90 -10.41 30.23
N GLY A 159 38.69 -11.55 30.90
CA GLY A 159 37.76 -12.58 30.44
C GLY A 159 36.31 -12.41 30.94
N ALA A 160 36.08 -11.49 31.89
CA ALA A 160 34.76 -11.27 32.45
C ALA A 160 34.03 -10.11 31.71
N VAL A 161 32.90 -10.39 31.08
CA VAL A 161 32.06 -9.36 30.48
C VAL A 161 31.80 -8.24 31.50
N ASN A 162 32.25 -7.02 31.16
CA ASN A 162 32.11 -5.83 32.01
C ASN A 162 30.65 -5.35 32.04
N ALA A 163 29.85 -5.95 32.91
CA ALA A 163 28.42 -5.65 33.01
C ALA A 163 28.00 -5.41 34.49
N THR A 164 27.04 -4.52 34.69
CA THR A 164 26.44 -4.30 36.02
C THR A 164 25.69 -5.55 36.50
N ALA A 165 25.59 -5.75 37.81
CA ALA A 165 24.83 -6.88 38.36
C ALA A 165 23.37 -6.94 37.85
N LEU A 166 22.77 -5.78 37.66
CA LEU A 166 21.40 -5.65 37.12
C LEU A 166 21.38 -6.06 35.63
N ALA A 167 22.39 -5.67 34.82
CA ALA A 167 22.50 -6.09 33.42
C ALA A 167 22.65 -7.61 33.29
N LYS A 168 23.47 -8.23 34.12
CA LYS A 168 23.67 -9.69 34.14
C LYS A 168 22.35 -10.42 34.44
N LYS A 169 21.61 -9.98 35.46
CA LYS A 169 20.30 -10.56 35.81
C LYS A 169 19.28 -10.41 34.69
N TYR A 170 19.23 -9.24 34.03
CA TYR A 170 18.33 -9.00 32.89
C TYR A 170 18.74 -9.82 31.66
N ALA A 171 20.02 -10.00 31.38
CA ALA A 171 20.50 -10.84 30.29
C ALA A 171 20.12 -12.31 30.51
N GLU A 172 20.27 -12.81 31.74
CA GLU A 172 19.85 -14.16 32.11
C GLU A 172 18.36 -14.40 31.91
N VAL A 173 17.51 -13.46 32.38
CA VAL A 173 16.05 -13.55 32.23
C VAL A 173 15.58 -13.47 30.79
N ASN A 174 16.26 -12.67 29.95
CA ASN A 174 15.88 -12.43 28.55
C ASN A 174 16.67 -13.27 27.54
N GLY A 175 17.56 -14.15 27.98
CA GLY A 175 18.36 -15.01 27.10
C GLY A 175 19.35 -14.23 26.22
N VAL A 176 19.83 -13.06 26.67
CA VAL A 176 20.74 -12.19 25.92
C VAL A 176 22.17 -12.53 26.21
N ASP A 177 22.95 -12.83 25.17
CA ASP A 177 24.40 -13.02 25.32
C ASP A 177 25.10 -11.66 25.50
N LEU A 178 25.60 -11.44 26.72
CA LEU A 178 26.32 -10.21 27.08
C LEU A 178 27.60 -9.98 26.26
N SER A 179 28.20 -11.02 25.69
CA SER A 179 29.39 -10.86 24.83
C SER A 179 29.08 -10.15 23.51
N ALA A 180 27.84 -10.22 23.07
CA ALA A 180 27.35 -9.55 21.85
C ALA A 180 26.79 -8.14 22.11
N VAL A 181 26.75 -7.68 23.38
CA VAL A 181 26.17 -6.40 23.76
C VAL A 181 27.25 -5.34 23.94
N SER A 182 27.15 -4.23 23.20
CA SER A 182 27.99 -3.05 23.42
C SER A 182 27.53 -2.26 24.64
N GLY A 183 28.39 -2.06 25.63
CA GLY A 183 28.06 -1.31 26.84
C GLY A 183 28.20 0.21 26.64
N THR A 184 27.18 0.97 27.08
CA THR A 184 27.19 2.45 27.09
C THR A 184 27.64 3.07 28.40
N GLY A 185 28.06 2.25 29.38
CA GLY A 185 28.56 2.73 30.66
C GLY A 185 30.03 3.20 30.60
N HIS A 186 30.52 3.79 31.72
CA HIS A 186 31.91 4.17 31.89
C HIS A 186 32.82 2.92 31.64
N ASP A 187 33.88 3.07 30.89
CA ASP A 187 34.80 2.00 30.46
C ASP A 187 34.10 0.84 29.70
N GLY A 188 33.10 1.17 28.88
CA GLY A 188 32.39 0.18 28.08
C GLY A 188 31.53 -0.78 28.91
N LYS A 189 31.14 -0.39 30.14
CA LYS A 189 30.34 -1.22 31.03
C LYS A 189 28.89 -1.38 30.54
N ILE A 190 28.44 -2.63 30.37
CA ILE A 190 27.10 -2.97 29.96
C ILE A 190 26.11 -2.65 31.09
N ARG A 191 25.13 -1.81 30.80
CA ARG A 191 24.05 -1.43 31.69
C ARG A 191 22.76 -2.18 31.35
N LYS A 192 21.77 -2.12 32.25
CA LYS A 192 20.43 -2.71 32.03
C LYS A 192 19.82 -2.30 30.70
N ASN A 193 19.91 -1.02 30.35
CA ASN A 193 19.29 -0.50 29.11
C ASN A 193 19.95 -1.06 27.86
N ASP A 194 21.25 -1.35 27.89
CA ASP A 194 21.96 -1.97 26.76
C ASP A 194 21.44 -3.38 26.51
N VAL A 195 21.18 -4.13 27.59
CA VAL A 195 20.59 -5.47 27.51
C VAL A 195 19.14 -5.39 27.02
N LEU A 196 18.35 -4.42 27.50
CA LEU A 196 16.97 -4.24 27.04
C LEU A 196 16.91 -3.88 25.57
N ASN A 197 17.82 -3.03 25.10
CA ASN A 197 17.92 -2.67 23.68
C ASN A 197 18.34 -3.87 22.81
N ALA A 198 19.27 -4.70 23.32
CA ALA A 198 19.68 -5.93 22.65
C ALA A 198 18.60 -7.03 22.67
N ALA A 199 17.76 -7.06 23.72
CA ALA A 199 16.62 -7.96 23.84
C ALA A 199 15.40 -7.48 23.05
N ALA A 200 15.37 -6.21 22.61
CA ALA A 200 14.28 -5.70 21.81
C ALA A 200 14.14 -6.54 20.53
N PRO A 201 12.93 -7.02 20.17
CA PRO A 201 12.75 -7.76 18.94
C PRO A 201 13.24 -6.90 17.78
N ALA A 202 14.05 -7.50 16.90
CA ALA A 202 14.52 -6.83 15.69
C ALA A 202 13.32 -6.14 15.02
N GLN A 203 13.39 -4.84 14.78
CA GLN A 203 12.34 -4.11 14.09
C GLN A 203 12.09 -4.84 12.76
N ARG A 204 10.86 -5.34 12.59
CA ARG A 204 10.49 -5.97 11.34
C ARG A 204 10.66 -4.95 10.23
N GLU A 205 11.43 -5.30 9.23
CA GLU A 205 11.68 -4.44 8.08
C GLU A 205 10.37 -4.15 7.34
N ILE A 206 10.10 -2.88 7.07
CA ILE A 206 8.93 -2.45 6.30
C ILE A 206 9.19 -2.79 4.83
N THR A 207 8.40 -3.71 4.30
CA THR A 207 8.43 -4.02 2.88
C THR A 207 7.78 -2.90 2.09
N ARG A 208 8.53 -2.23 1.21
CA ARG A 208 8.04 -1.18 0.31
C ARG A 208 7.75 -1.77 -1.06
N ILE A 209 6.48 -1.67 -1.51
CA ILE A 209 6.04 -2.16 -2.82
C ILE A 209 5.78 -0.94 -3.72
N PRO A 210 6.60 -0.68 -4.74
CA PRO A 210 6.38 0.42 -5.67
C PRO A 210 5.08 0.25 -6.45
N LEU A 211 4.33 1.34 -6.66
CA LEU A 211 3.10 1.30 -7.44
C LEU A 211 3.42 1.21 -8.94
N THR A 212 2.85 0.20 -9.60
CA THR A 212 2.88 0.10 -11.06
C THR A 212 2.00 1.19 -11.70
N PRO A 213 2.23 1.58 -12.98
CA PRO A 213 1.37 2.53 -13.68
C PRO A 213 -0.11 2.12 -13.68
N ILE A 214 -0.40 0.83 -13.86
CA ILE A 214 -1.75 0.27 -13.82
C ILE A 214 -2.37 0.47 -12.43
N ARG A 215 -1.63 0.16 -11.35
CA ARG A 215 -2.12 0.34 -9.98
C ARG A 215 -2.40 1.80 -9.65
N LYS A 216 -1.56 2.73 -10.13
CA LYS A 216 -1.80 4.18 -10.00
C LYS A 216 -3.08 4.62 -10.72
N ALA A 217 -3.31 4.12 -11.94
CA ALA A 217 -4.52 4.43 -12.71
C ALA A 217 -5.77 3.89 -12.01
N ILE A 218 -5.75 2.63 -11.54
CA ILE A 218 -6.86 2.04 -10.77
C ILE A 218 -7.15 2.87 -9.51
N ALA A 219 -6.12 3.18 -8.72
CA ALA A 219 -6.28 3.96 -7.49
C ALA A 219 -6.94 5.31 -7.76
N ARG A 220 -6.46 6.05 -8.77
CA ARG A 220 -7.05 7.33 -9.17
C ARG A 220 -8.50 7.19 -9.63
N ASN A 221 -8.80 6.20 -10.49
CA ASN A 221 -10.14 6.01 -11.02
C ASN A 221 -11.14 5.64 -9.92
N MET A 222 -10.77 4.74 -8.99
CA MET A 222 -11.63 4.35 -7.87
C MET A 222 -11.85 5.51 -6.89
N PHE A 223 -10.80 6.25 -6.59
CA PHE A 223 -10.89 7.45 -5.74
C PHE A 223 -11.82 8.50 -6.39
N ASN A 224 -11.58 8.84 -7.65
CA ASN A 224 -12.39 9.82 -8.38
C ASN A 224 -13.85 9.38 -8.46
N SER A 225 -14.13 8.10 -8.72
CA SER A 225 -15.48 7.55 -8.79
C SER A 225 -16.27 7.82 -7.50
N LEU A 226 -15.69 7.49 -6.33
CA LEU A 226 -16.35 7.70 -5.03
C LEU A 226 -16.53 9.18 -4.66
N HIS A 227 -15.68 10.09 -5.20
CA HIS A 227 -15.76 11.52 -4.87
C HIS A 227 -16.61 12.32 -5.87
N SER A 228 -16.81 11.82 -7.10
CA SER A 228 -17.55 12.54 -8.15
C SER A 228 -19.00 12.10 -8.29
N MET A 229 -19.42 11.01 -7.62
CA MET A 229 -20.76 10.44 -7.74
C MET A 229 -21.40 10.25 -6.36
N ALA A 230 -22.73 10.40 -6.28
CA ALA A 230 -23.52 10.12 -5.09
C ALA A 230 -23.87 8.62 -5.03
N GLN A 231 -22.85 7.76 -4.84
CA GLN A 231 -23.04 6.32 -4.88
C GLN A 231 -23.78 5.79 -3.67
N THR A 232 -24.77 4.94 -3.93
CA THR A 232 -25.42 4.09 -2.93
C THR A 232 -25.60 2.68 -3.49
N SER A 233 -25.87 1.71 -2.62
CA SER A 233 -26.01 0.31 -3.02
C SER A 233 -27.16 -0.35 -2.30
N ASP A 234 -27.98 -1.06 -3.05
CA ASP A 234 -29.04 -1.93 -2.56
C ASP A 234 -28.75 -3.38 -2.93
N SER A 235 -29.28 -4.34 -2.16
CA SER A 235 -29.09 -5.76 -2.44
C SER A 235 -30.35 -6.56 -2.19
N VAL A 236 -30.50 -7.64 -2.96
CA VAL A 236 -31.62 -8.58 -2.84
C VAL A 236 -31.12 -10.01 -2.97
N GLU A 237 -31.69 -10.90 -2.18
CA GLU A 237 -31.46 -12.35 -2.32
C GLU A 237 -32.39 -12.91 -3.39
N ILE A 238 -31.86 -13.74 -4.28
CA ILE A 238 -32.52 -14.33 -5.45
C ILE A 238 -32.37 -15.85 -5.42
N ASP A 239 -33.44 -16.56 -5.75
CA ASP A 239 -33.42 -18.00 -5.96
C ASP A 239 -33.01 -18.33 -7.39
N VAL A 240 -31.78 -18.80 -7.57
CA VAL A 240 -31.19 -19.11 -8.88
C VAL A 240 -31.23 -20.62 -9.19
N THR A 241 -32.07 -21.39 -8.51
CA THR A 241 -32.18 -22.85 -8.72
C THR A 241 -32.53 -23.19 -10.16
N GLU A 242 -33.54 -22.51 -10.73
CA GLU A 242 -33.99 -22.74 -12.12
C GLU A 242 -32.92 -22.25 -13.13
N LEU A 243 -32.24 -21.14 -12.83
CA LEU A 243 -31.13 -20.67 -13.65
C LEU A 243 -29.98 -21.68 -13.70
N MET A 244 -29.65 -22.32 -12.56
CA MET A 244 -28.63 -23.36 -12.50
C MET A 244 -29.07 -24.62 -13.23
N ALA A 245 -30.37 -25.00 -13.17
CA ALA A 245 -30.95 -26.09 -13.95
C ALA A 245 -30.90 -25.80 -15.45
N LEU A 246 -31.25 -24.59 -15.88
CA LEU A 246 -31.09 -24.14 -17.28
C LEU A 246 -29.64 -24.27 -17.73
N ARG A 247 -28.70 -23.76 -16.93
CA ARG A 247 -27.27 -23.86 -17.25
C ARG A 247 -26.83 -25.33 -17.45
N GLN A 248 -27.28 -26.27 -16.62
CA GLN A 248 -26.97 -27.70 -16.78
C GLN A 248 -27.52 -28.25 -18.09
N ARG A 249 -28.76 -27.90 -18.48
CA ARG A 249 -29.33 -28.29 -19.76
C ARG A 249 -28.50 -27.76 -20.95
N LEU A 250 -28.14 -26.46 -20.93
CA LEU A 250 -27.32 -25.86 -21.98
C LEU A 250 -25.90 -26.46 -22.03
N LEU A 251 -25.35 -26.83 -20.88
CA LEU A 251 -24.03 -27.50 -20.83
C LEU A 251 -24.04 -28.86 -21.49
N ALA A 252 -25.15 -29.63 -21.42
CA ALA A 252 -25.30 -30.91 -22.11
C ALA A 252 -25.24 -30.75 -23.64
N HIS A 253 -25.65 -29.58 -24.18
CA HIS A 253 -25.66 -29.27 -25.61
C HIS A 253 -24.47 -28.38 -26.03
N LYS A 254 -23.39 -28.33 -25.28
CA LYS A 254 -22.22 -27.44 -25.52
C LYS A 254 -21.61 -27.62 -26.93
N ASP A 255 -21.62 -28.84 -27.46
CA ASP A 255 -21.01 -29.19 -28.74
C ASP A 255 -21.88 -28.67 -29.91
N GLU A 256 -23.22 -28.73 -29.75
CA GLU A 256 -24.18 -28.19 -30.71
C GLU A 256 -24.17 -26.63 -30.68
N LEU A 257 -24.03 -26.05 -29.51
CA LEU A 257 -23.94 -24.59 -29.33
C LEU A 257 -22.57 -24.00 -29.75
N GLY A 258 -21.57 -24.85 -29.94
CA GLY A 258 -20.19 -24.44 -30.23
C GLY A 258 -19.48 -23.71 -29.06
N THR A 259 -20.13 -23.64 -27.91
CA THR A 259 -19.61 -22.97 -26.72
C THR A 259 -20.20 -23.56 -25.43
N LYS A 260 -19.43 -23.40 -24.33
CA LYS A 260 -19.90 -23.75 -22.98
C LYS A 260 -20.53 -22.52 -22.34
N ILE A 261 -21.84 -22.52 -22.21
CA ILE A 261 -22.55 -21.44 -21.51
C ILE A 261 -22.24 -21.51 -20.01
N THR A 262 -21.74 -20.44 -19.46
CA THR A 262 -21.40 -20.28 -18.04
C THR A 262 -22.50 -19.52 -17.30
N ILE A 263 -22.44 -19.49 -15.96
CA ILE A 263 -23.36 -18.66 -15.18
C ILE A 263 -23.17 -17.18 -15.52
N ASN A 264 -21.93 -16.73 -15.75
CA ASN A 264 -21.66 -15.34 -16.12
C ASN A 264 -22.32 -14.95 -17.45
N ASP A 265 -22.36 -15.86 -18.41
CA ASP A 265 -23.01 -15.60 -19.71
C ASP A 265 -24.52 -15.40 -19.51
N LEU A 266 -25.16 -16.21 -18.68
CA LEU A 266 -26.58 -16.09 -18.38
C LEU A 266 -26.88 -14.80 -17.60
N LEU A 267 -26.08 -14.48 -16.59
CA LEU A 267 -26.21 -13.25 -15.79
C LEU A 267 -26.03 -12.01 -16.66
N SER A 268 -25.03 -12.03 -17.55
CA SER A 268 -24.73 -10.95 -18.49
C SER A 268 -25.86 -10.77 -19.50
N TYR A 269 -26.39 -11.87 -20.04
CA TYR A 269 -27.48 -11.82 -21.01
C TYR A 269 -28.77 -11.28 -20.37
N ALA A 270 -29.10 -11.73 -19.15
CA ALA A 270 -30.23 -11.22 -18.38
C ALA A 270 -30.07 -9.70 -18.09
N ALA A 271 -28.86 -9.26 -17.71
CA ALA A 271 -28.58 -7.84 -17.49
C ALA A 271 -28.75 -7.01 -18.79
N VAL A 272 -28.26 -7.48 -19.92
CA VAL A 272 -28.45 -6.82 -21.23
C VAL A 272 -29.94 -6.66 -21.57
N LYS A 273 -30.76 -7.70 -21.31
CA LYS A 273 -32.22 -7.62 -21.50
C LYS A 273 -32.88 -6.64 -20.54
N MET A 274 -32.44 -6.62 -19.27
CA MET A 274 -32.92 -5.65 -18.29
C MET A 274 -32.63 -4.21 -18.74
N LEU A 275 -31.42 -3.93 -19.26
CA LEU A 275 -31.04 -2.59 -19.72
C LEU A 275 -31.91 -2.04 -20.84
N LYS A 276 -32.47 -2.90 -21.67
CA LYS A 276 -33.46 -2.47 -22.71
C LYS A 276 -34.77 -1.96 -22.12
N THR A 277 -35.16 -2.43 -20.94
CA THR A 277 -36.36 -2.00 -20.22
C THR A 277 -36.14 -0.89 -19.20
N HIS A 278 -34.87 -0.68 -18.82
CA HIS A 278 -34.43 0.32 -17.84
C HIS A 278 -33.32 1.21 -18.40
N PRO A 279 -33.63 2.15 -19.32
CA PRO A 279 -32.58 2.93 -20.03
C PRO A 279 -31.73 3.80 -19.13
N LEU A 280 -32.22 4.24 -17.98
CA LEU A 280 -31.40 4.99 -16.99
C LEU A 280 -30.21 4.16 -16.45
N ALA A 281 -30.33 2.83 -16.43
CA ALA A 281 -29.23 1.97 -16.02
C ALA A 281 -28.11 1.89 -17.07
N ASN A 282 -28.40 2.28 -18.33
CA ASN A 282 -27.43 2.39 -19.42
C ASN A 282 -27.18 3.87 -19.77
N ALA A 283 -26.81 4.66 -18.77
CA ALA A 283 -26.69 6.11 -18.89
C ALA A 283 -25.44 6.67 -18.21
N SER A 284 -25.18 7.94 -18.41
CA SER A 284 -24.22 8.73 -17.65
C SER A 284 -24.85 10.06 -17.21
N PHE A 285 -24.34 10.60 -16.10
CA PHE A 285 -24.74 11.89 -15.57
C PHE A 285 -23.76 12.99 -15.97
N SER A 286 -24.29 14.13 -16.43
CA SER A 286 -23.55 15.38 -16.55
C SER A 286 -24.25 16.47 -15.71
N ASP A 287 -23.61 17.62 -15.53
CA ASP A 287 -24.20 18.73 -14.76
C ASP A 287 -25.50 19.30 -15.35
N THR A 288 -25.81 19.00 -16.60
CA THR A 288 -26.94 19.55 -17.34
C THR A 288 -27.96 18.53 -17.79
N GLU A 289 -27.57 17.25 -17.91
CA GLU A 289 -28.44 16.22 -18.50
C GLU A 289 -28.02 14.80 -18.11
N ILE A 290 -28.95 13.85 -18.27
CA ILE A 290 -28.68 12.40 -18.20
C ILE A 290 -28.63 11.90 -19.65
N LEU A 291 -27.50 11.29 -20.02
CA LEU A 291 -27.24 10.75 -21.35
C LEU A 291 -27.53 9.24 -21.35
N CYS A 292 -28.68 8.82 -21.86
CA CYS A 292 -29.05 7.42 -22.05
C CYS A 292 -28.47 6.91 -23.38
N TYR A 293 -27.67 5.82 -23.30
CA TYR A 293 -27.07 5.22 -24.49
C TYR A 293 -27.99 4.25 -25.17
N PRO A 294 -28.14 4.32 -26.53
CA PRO A 294 -29.02 3.41 -27.28
C PRO A 294 -28.42 1.99 -27.38
N ASP A 295 -27.11 1.88 -27.45
CA ASP A 295 -26.39 0.60 -27.51
C ASP A 295 -25.89 0.20 -26.11
N VAL A 296 -25.90 -1.10 -25.82
CA VAL A 296 -25.33 -1.65 -24.59
C VAL A 296 -23.90 -2.12 -24.83
N ASN A 297 -22.94 -1.41 -24.24
CA ASN A 297 -21.54 -1.82 -24.21
C ASN A 297 -21.24 -2.40 -22.82
N LEU A 298 -21.24 -3.72 -22.74
CA LEU A 298 -21.13 -4.45 -21.47
C LEU A 298 -19.69 -4.63 -21.04
N SER A 299 -19.31 -4.01 -19.93
CA SER A 299 -18.03 -4.22 -19.27
C SER A 299 -18.11 -5.39 -18.29
N MET A 300 -17.04 -6.20 -18.21
CA MET A 300 -16.93 -7.31 -17.28
C MET A 300 -15.65 -7.17 -16.45
N ALA A 301 -15.77 -7.33 -15.13
CA ALA A 301 -14.60 -7.37 -14.27
C ALA A 301 -13.87 -8.72 -14.42
N VAL A 302 -12.63 -8.69 -14.90
CA VAL A 302 -11.76 -9.86 -15.11
C VAL A 302 -10.51 -9.73 -14.23
N ALA A 303 -10.34 -10.68 -13.31
CA ALA A 303 -9.11 -10.78 -12.51
C ALA A 303 -7.98 -11.39 -13.33
N THR A 304 -6.82 -10.71 -13.33
CA THR A 304 -5.60 -11.15 -13.98
C THR A 304 -4.42 -11.13 -13.00
N ASP A 305 -3.29 -11.72 -13.37
CA ASP A 305 -2.06 -11.72 -12.57
C ASP A 305 -1.43 -10.32 -12.38
N TYR A 306 -1.76 -9.37 -13.28
CA TYR A 306 -1.26 -7.99 -13.24
C TYR A 306 -2.29 -6.97 -12.68
N GLY A 307 -3.48 -7.43 -12.31
CA GLY A 307 -4.55 -6.61 -11.71
C GLY A 307 -5.93 -6.89 -12.27
N LEU A 308 -6.91 -6.11 -11.80
CA LEU A 308 -8.27 -6.16 -12.32
C LEU A 308 -8.35 -5.34 -13.61
N THR A 309 -8.95 -5.92 -14.66
CA THR A 309 -9.28 -5.21 -15.92
C THR A 309 -10.75 -5.38 -16.22
N SER A 310 -11.33 -4.47 -16.99
CA SER A 310 -12.75 -4.48 -17.33
C SER A 310 -12.94 -4.37 -18.84
N PRO A 311 -12.68 -5.46 -19.61
CA PRO A 311 -12.92 -5.46 -21.03
C PRO A 311 -14.39 -5.27 -21.37
N VAL A 312 -14.66 -4.71 -22.55
CA VAL A 312 -15.97 -4.26 -23.03
C VAL A 312 -16.43 -5.10 -24.22
N VAL A 313 -17.62 -5.68 -24.13
CA VAL A 313 -18.34 -6.24 -25.29
C VAL A 313 -19.20 -5.13 -25.87
N HIS A 314 -18.85 -4.65 -27.06
CA HIS A 314 -19.59 -3.59 -27.75
C HIS A 314 -20.85 -4.16 -28.41
N GLY A 315 -22.00 -3.42 -28.29
CA GLY A 315 -23.26 -3.78 -28.91
C GLY A 315 -23.85 -5.11 -28.42
N ALA A 316 -23.68 -5.40 -27.14
CA ALA A 316 -24.17 -6.63 -26.51
C ALA A 316 -25.69 -6.84 -26.63
N ASP A 317 -26.47 -5.74 -26.78
CA ASP A 317 -27.92 -5.76 -26.98
C ASP A 317 -28.37 -6.39 -28.30
N ARG A 318 -27.49 -6.47 -29.29
CA ARG A 318 -27.74 -7.07 -30.61
C ARG A 318 -27.31 -8.52 -30.71
N MET A 319 -26.61 -9.05 -29.68
CA MET A 319 -26.07 -10.40 -29.66
C MET A 319 -27.09 -11.41 -29.12
N SER A 320 -27.07 -12.61 -29.65
CA SER A 320 -27.65 -13.78 -29.02
C SER A 320 -26.82 -14.22 -27.80
N LEU A 321 -27.38 -15.08 -26.96
CA LEU A 321 -26.67 -15.65 -25.80
C LEU A 321 -25.35 -16.34 -26.21
N VAL A 322 -25.35 -17.06 -27.34
CA VAL A 322 -24.18 -17.76 -27.84
C VAL A 322 -23.10 -16.79 -28.31
N GLU A 323 -23.48 -15.77 -29.10
CA GLU A 323 -22.55 -14.73 -29.59
C GLU A 323 -21.96 -13.94 -28.41
N LEU A 324 -22.77 -13.55 -27.44
CA LEU A 324 -22.30 -12.88 -26.23
C LEU A 324 -21.31 -13.76 -25.46
N SER A 325 -21.62 -15.05 -25.28
CA SER A 325 -20.73 -16.00 -24.59
C SER A 325 -19.38 -16.15 -25.30
N LEU A 326 -19.37 -16.20 -26.65
CA LEU A 326 -18.14 -16.27 -27.44
C LEU A 326 -17.30 -15.00 -27.32
N ALA A 327 -17.95 -13.82 -27.44
CA ALA A 327 -17.29 -12.51 -27.30
C ALA A 327 -16.69 -12.33 -25.91
N MET A 328 -17.44 -12.64 -24.85
CA MET A 328 -16.97 -12.59 -23.47
C MET A 328 -15.76 -13.51 -23.25
N ARG A 329 -15.79 -14.72 -23.80
CA ARG A 329 -14.69 -15.69 -23.68
C ARG A 329 -13.43 -15.21 -24.37
N ASP A 330 -13.54 -14.68 -25.59
CA ASP A 330 -12.43 -14.12 -26.32
C ASP A 330 -11.74 -13.00 -25.51
N LEU A 331 -12.54 -12.05 -25.01
CA LEU A 331 -12.04 -10.97 -24.18
C LEU A 331 -11.34 -11.46 -22.91
N VAL A 332 -11.89 -12.48 -22.22
CA VAL A 332 -11.27 -13.07 -21.03
C VAL A 332 -9.92 -13.71 -21.33
N VAL A 333 -9.80 -14.44 -22.46
CA VAL A 333 -8.54 -15.03 -22.90
C VAL A 333 -7.53 -13.93 -23.21
N ARG A 334 -7.91 -12.95 -24.02
CA ARG A 334 -7.02 -11.82 -24.36
C ARG A 334 -6.63 -10.99 -23.16
N ALA A 335 -7.52 -10.82 -22.17
CA ALA A 335 -7.20 -10.16 -20.91
C ALA A 335 -6.09 -10.90 -20.15
N ARG A 336 -6.21 -12.21 -19.98
CA ARG A 336 -5.20 -13.02 -19.30
C ARG A 336 -3.86 -13.05 -20.04
N ASP A 337 -3.90 -13.05 -21.36
CA ASP A 337 -2.71 -13.03 -22.24
C ASP A 337 -2.09 -11.63 -22.39
N ARG A 338 -2.65 -10.57 -21.77
CA ARG A 338 -2.23 -9.16 -21.94
C ARG A 338 -2.33 -8.65 -23.38
N LYS A 339 -3.35 -9.14 -24.11
CA LYS A 339 -3.56 -8.81 -25.53
C LYS A 339 -4.79 -7.93 -25.76
N LEU A 340 -5.36 -7.34 -24.71
CA LEU A 340 -6.45 -6.37 -24.86
C LEU A 340 -5.95 -5.12 -25.60
N THR A 341 -6.73 -4.68 -26.56
CA THR A 341 -6.52 -3.40 -27.26
C THR A 341 -7.07 -2.23 -26.44
N ALA A 342 -6.80 -1.00 -26.87
CA ALA A 342 -7.39 0.18 -26.24
C ALA A 342 -8.93 0.20 -26.41
N ASP A 343 -9.42 -0.25 -27.57
CA ASP A 343 -10.86 -0.35 -27.87
C ASP A 343 -11.56 -1.35 -26.94
N ASP A 344 -10.94 -2.47 -26.66
CA ASP A 344 -11.46 -3.48 -25.72
C ASP A 344 -11.65 -2.95 -24.26
N GLN A 345 -11.08 -1.80 -23.93
CA GLN A 345 -11.05 -1.26 -22.57
C GLN A 345 -11.78 0.08 -22.42
N GLN A 346 -12.43 0.56 -23.48
CA GLN A 346 -13.09 1.86 -23.52
C GLN A 346 -14.54 1.73 -23.98
N GLY A 347 -15.31 2.78 -23.76
CA GLY A 347 -16.69 2.88 -24.27
C GLY A 347 -17.71 1.98 -23.55
N GLY A 348 -17.38 1.39 -22.43
CA GLY A 348 -18.32 0.62 -21.62
C GLY A 348 -19.42 1.51 -21.02
N THR A 349 -20.68 1.12 -21.21
CA THR A 349 -21.86 1.88 -20.72
C THR A 349 -22.49 1.28 -19.49
N PHE A 350 -22.21 0.00 -19.23
CA PHE A 350 -22.69 -0.74 -18.06
C PHE A 350 -21.65 -1.76 -17.61
N THR A 351 -21.54 -2.00 -16.32
CA THR A 351 -20.58 -2.97 -15.77
C THR A 351 -21.27 -4.06 -14.96
N LEU A 352 -20.80 -5.29 -15.17
CA LEU A 352 -21.16 -6.44 -14.37
C LEU A 352 -19.91 -7.02 -13.70
N THR A 353 -20.03 -7.34 -12.41
CA THR A 353 -18.95 -7.97 -11.64
C THR A 353 -19.47 -9.16 -10.84
N ASN A 354 -18.69 -10.25 -10.78
CA ASN A 354 -19.08 -11.48 -10.10
C ASN A 354 -17.98 -11.95 -9.16
N MET A 355 -18.29 -12.02 -7.87
CA MET A 355 -17.42 -12.52 -6.81
C MET A 355 -17.73 -13.96 -6.39
N GLY A 356 -18.56 -14.67 -7.16
CA GLY A 356 -19.07 -16.00 -6.84
C GLY A 356 -18.03 -17.10 -6.73
N ILE A 357 -16.82 -16.90 -7.26
CA ILE A 357 -15.68 -17.82 -7.07
C ILE A 357 -15.01 -17.68 -5.70
N PHE A 358 -15.31 -16.61 -4.97
CA PHE A 358 -14.82 -16.30 -3.63
C PHE A 358 -15.91 -16.54 -2.59
N PRO A 359 -15.59 -16.69 -1.30
CA PRO A 359 -16.59 -16.84 -0.23
C PRO A 359 -17.23 -15.49 0.13
N VAL A 360 -17.76 -14.77 -0.88
CA VAL A 360 -18.39 -13.46 -0.75
C VAL A 360 -19.88 -13.60 -1.08
N ASP A 361 -20.72 -13.40 -0.06
CA ASP A 361 -22.18 -13.50 -0.21
C ASP A 361 -22.75 -12.19 -0.76
N ASN A 362 -22.30 -11.05 -0.26
CA ASN A 362 -22.75 -9.72 -0.65
C ASN A 362 -21.57 -8.74 -0.65
N PHE A 363 -21.57 -7.76 -1.53
CA PHE A 363 -20.59 -6.68 -1.61
C PHE A 363 -21.15 -5.50 -2.39
N ASN A 364 -20.59 -4.32 -2.15
CA ASN A 364 -20.95 -3.10 -2.86
C ASN A 364 -19.85 -2.77 -3.88
N PRO A 365 -20.04 -3.05 -5.18
CA PRO A 365 -19.06 -2.70 -6.20
C PRO A 365 -18.95 -1.18 -6.34
N ILE A 366 -17.73 -0.67 -6.57
CA ILE A 366 -17.54 0.75 -6.91
C ILE A 366 -17.95 0.96 -8.35
N LEU A 367 -18.79 1.95 -8.59
CA LEU A 367 -19.32 2.29 -9.91
C LEU A 367 -18.23 2.93 -10.79
N PRO A 368 -17.92 2.39 -11.97
CA PRO A 368 -16.95 3.03 -12.87
C PRO A 368 -17.51 4.31 -13.49
N THR A 369 -16.77 5.41 -13.40
CA THR A 369 -17.14 6.65 -14.13
C THR A 369 -17.01 6.47 -15.65
N PRO A 370 -17.94 7.00 -16.45
CA PRO A 370 -19.10 7.83 -16.12
C PRO A 370 -20.44 7.05 -16.01
N GLN A 371 -20.41 5.73 -15.81
CA GLN A 371 -21.61 4.89 -15.80
C GLN A 371 -22.54 5.24 -14.64
N SER A 372 -23.84 5.06 -14.84
CA SER A 372 -24.88 5.35 -13.82
C SER A 372 -25.16 4.17 -12.88
N CYS A 373 -24.82 2.94 -13.30
CA CYS A 373 -25.17 1.72 -12.58
C CYS A 373 -24.15 0.59 -12.81
N ILE A 374 -23.95 -0.23 -11.80
CA ILE A 374 -23.16 -1.48 -11.84
C ILE A 374 -23.90 -2.56 -11.07
N ILE A 375 -23.88 -3.80 -11.59
CA ILE A 375 -24.43 -4.96 -10.90
C ILE A 375 -23.33 -5.89 -10.43
N GLY A 376 -23.41 -6.29 -9.15
CA GLY A 376 -22.56 -7.27 -8.51
C GLY A 376 -23.32 -8.56 -8.15
N PHE A 377 -22.68 -9.71 -8.35
CA PHE A 377 -23.22 -11.01 -7.95
C PHE A 377 -22.31 -11.68 -6.93
N GLY A 378 -22.90 -12.11 -5.82
CA GLY A 378 -22.24 -12.94 -4.82
C GLY A 378 -22.17 -14.41 -5.23
N ARG A 379 -21.72 -15.26 -4.31
CA ARG A 379 -21.67 -16.71 -4.55
C ARG A 379 -23.06 -17.34 -4.53
N CYS A 380 -23.21 -18.44 -5.28
CA CYS A 380 -24.34 -19.33 -5.16
C CYS A 380 -24.19 -20.25 -3.95
N VAL A 381 -25.19 -20.32 -3.07
CA VAL A 381 -25.16 -21.12 -1.84
C VAL A 381 -26.48 -21.86 -1.71
N GLU A 382 -26.41 -23.17 -1.44
CA GLU A 382 -27.60 -23.94 -1.06
C GLU A 382 -28.04 -23.57 0.36
N LYS A 383 -29.31 -23.13 0.50
CA LYS A 383 -29.90 -22.71 1.76
C LYS A 383 -31.31 -23.27 1.91
N PRO A 384 -31.79 -23.51 3.16
CA PRO A 384 -33.22 -23.70 3.41
C PRO A 384 -33.98 -22.43 3.02
N ALA A 385 -34.95 -22.57 2.17
CA ALA A 385 -35.83 -21.47 1.74
C ALA A 385 -37.28 -21.93 1.70
N VAL A 386 -38.23 -20.99 1.79
CA VAL A 386 -39.65 -21.28 1.60
C VAL A 386 -39.98 -21.13 0.12
N TYR A 387 -40.35 -22.22 -0.52
CA TYR A 387 -40.80 -22.24 -1.91
C TYR A 387 -42.14 -22.96 -2.00
N GLN A 388 -43.13 -22.32 -2.60
CA GLN A 388 -44.51 -22.83 -2.72
C GLN A 388 -45.13 -23.29 -1.38
N GLY A 389 -44.84 -22.54 -0.29
CA GLY A 389 -45.31 -22.83 1.05
C GLY A 389 -44.63 -23.97 1.79
N GLN A 390 -43.55 -24.54 1.23
CA GLN A 390 -42.74 -25.62 1.84
C GLN A 390 -41.31 -25.19 2.06
N ILE A 391 -40.69 -25.70 3.14
CA ILE A 391 -39.25 -25.51 3.37
C ILE A 391 -38.51 -26.53 2.50
N CYS A 392 -37.66 -26.03 1.59
CA CYS A 392 -36.82 -26.87 0.75
C CYS A 392 -35.43 -26.24 0.55
N ILE A 393 -34.47 -27.01 0.06
CA ILE A 393 -33.15 -26.50 -0.29
C ILE A 393 -33.25 -25.82 -1.65
N ARG A 394 -32.83 -24.55 -1.70
CA ARG A 394 -32.75 -23.74 -2.93
C ARG A 394 -31.34 -23.16 -3.07
N THR A 395 -30.91 -22.99 -4.31
CA THR A 395 -29.65 -22.28 -4.60
C THR A 395 -29.92 -20.79 -4.60
N MET A 396 -29.41 -20.11 -3.60
CA MET A 396 -29.59 -18.68 -3.40
C MET A 396 -28.34 -17.89 -3.79
N MET A 397 -28.53 -16.68 -4.31
CA MET A 397 -27.47 -15.73 -4.68
C MET A 397 -27.90 -14.32 -4.30
N VAL A 398 -26.96 -13.50 -3.85
CA VAL A 398 -27.24 -12.06 -3.62
C VAL A 398 -26.83 -11.28 -4.87
N LEU A 399 -27.75 -10.44 -5.34
CA LEU A 399 -27.53 -9.41 -6.34
C LEU A 399 -27.39 -8.07 -5.62
N SER A 400 -26.34 -7.32 -5.92
CA SER A 400 -26.11 -5.96 -5.46
C SER A 400 -26.15 -5.00 -6.64
N VAL A 401 -26.79 -3.87 -6.47
CA VAL A 401 -26.84 -2.78 -7.45
C VAL A 401 -26.22 -1.55 -6.80
N THR A 402 -25.09 -1.06 -7.33
CA THR A 402 -24.56 0.26 -6.97
C THR A 402 -24.88 1.24 -8.07
N TYR A 403 -25.36 2.41 -7.70
CA TYR A 403 -25.84 3.41 -8.63
C TYR A 403 -25.53 4.84 -8.17
N ASP A 404 -25.55 5.76 -9.13
CA ASP A 404 -25.44 7.19 -8.83
C ASP A 404 -26.82 7.76 -8.48
N HIS A 405 -27.02 8.14 -7.21
CA HIS A 405 -28.31 8.67 -6.72
C HIS A 405 -28.72 10.02 -7.33
N ARG A 406 -27.86 10.61 -8.16
CA ARG A 406 -28.23 11.77 -9.00
C ARG A 406 -29.00 11.36 -10.25
N VAL A 407 -28.92 10.09 -10.65
CA VAL A 407 -29.63 9.50 -11.81
C VAL A 407 -30.87 8.75 -11.39
N PHE A 408 -30.84 8.09 -10.22
CA PHE A 408 -31.89 7.18 -9.75
C PHE A 408 -32.44 7.59 -8.39
N ASP A 409 -33.74 7.41 -8.25
CA ASP A 409 -34.38 7.27 -6.94
C ASP A 409 -34.58 5.78 -6.58
N GLY A 410 -34.86 5.52 -5.29
CA GLY A 410 -35.02 4.15 -4.79
C GLY A 410 -36.11 3.31 -5.50
N GLY A 411 -37.17 3.96 -6.02
CA GLY A 411 -38.22 3.28 -6.76
C GLY A 411 -37.76 2.71 -8.10
N GLU A 412 -36.92 3.44 -8.81
CA GLU A 412 -36.34 3.02 -10.10
C GLU A 412 -35.35 1.87 -9.92
N VAL A 413 -34.48 1.95 -8.90
CA VAL A 413 -33.58 0.87 -8.57
C VAL A 413 -34.32 -0.36 -8.10
N GLY A 414 -35.34 -0.21 -7.28
CA GLY A 414 -36.23 -1.30 -6.87
C GLY A 414 -36.88 -1.98 -8.08
N SER A 415 -37.24 -1.24 -9.15
CA SER A 415 -37.78 -1.79 -10.40
C SER A 415 -36.69 -2.59 -11.17
N ILE A 416 -35.48 -2.09 -11.26
CA ILE A 416 -34.32 -2.82 -11.85
C ILE A 416 -34.12 -4.14 -11.12
N MET A 417 -34.04 -4.10 -9.78
CA MET A 417 -33.83 -5.27 -8.94
C MET A 417 -34.98 -6.29 -9.09
N LYS A 418 -36.22 -5.81 -9.17
CA LYS A 418 -37.37 -6.66 -9.41
C LYS A 418 -37.28 -7.37 -10.76
N THR A 419 -36.98 -6.64 -11.85
CA THR A 419 -36.80 -7.23 -13.18
C THR A 419 -35.69 -8.26 -13.21
N MET A 420 -34.53 -7.95 -12.61
CA MET A 420 -33.42 -8.92 -12.51
C MET A 420 -33.78 -10.15 -11.69
N LYS A 421 -34.50 -9.97 -10.58
CA LYS A 421 -35.00 -11.09 -9.76
C LYS A 421 -35.94 -11.98 -10.56
N GLU A 422 -36.91 -11.41 -11.24
CA GLU A 422 -37.86 -12.13 -12.08
C GLU A 422 -37.15 -12.92 -13.20
N TYR A 423 -36.16 -12.31 -13.87
CA TYR A 423 -35.39 -12.97 -14.91
C TYR A 423 -34.55 -14.14 -14.38
N LEU A 424 -33.89 -13.96 -13.24
CA LEU A 424 -32.99 -14.98 -12.71
C LEU A 424 -33.75 -16.13 -12.01
N GLU A 425 -34.93 -15.85 -11.46
CA GLU A 425 -35.84 -16.87 -10.88
C GLU A 425 -36.66 -17.62 -11.95
N THR A 426 -36.93 -16.97 -13.11
CA THR A 426 -37.66 -17.55 -14.23
C THR A 426 -36.91 -17.26 -15.54
N PRO A 427 -35.82 -18.00 -15.82
CA PRO A 427 -34.88 -17.67 -16.89
C PRO A 427 -35.49 -17.72 -18.31
N GLU A 428 -36.58 -18.39 -18.50
CA GLU A 428 -37.33 -18.37 -19.77
C GLU A 428 -37.75 -16.97 -20.19
N LEU A 429 -38.02 -16.05 -19.24
CA LEU A 429 -38.47 -14.70 -19.52
C LEU A 429 -37.45 -13.88 -20.31
N PHE A 430 -36.16 -13.95 -19.97
CA PHE A 430 -35.14 -13.19 -20.70
C PHE A 430 -34.65 -13.88 -21.97
N LEU A 431 -34.97 -15.18 -22.15
CA LEU A 431 -34.58 -15.91 -23.36
C LEU A 431 -35.55 -15.63 -24.54
N VAL A 432 -36.78 -15.22 -24.26
CA VAL A 432 -37.82 -14.96 -25.29
C VAL A 432 -37.96 -13.49 -25.68
N GLN A 433 -37.26 -12.60 -24.99
CA GLN A 433 -37.14 -11.16 -25.28
C GLN A 433 -35.95 -10.89 -26.20
#